data_2912dbb255b537b194bdf3fa743dbb75
#
_entry.id   2912dbb255b537b194bdf3fa743dbb75
#
_cell.length_a   1.000
_cell.length_b   1.000
_cell.length_c   1.000
_cell.angle_alpha   90.00
_cell.angle_beta   90.00
_cell.angle_gamma   90.00
#
_symmetry.space_group_name_H-M   'P 1'
#
loop_
_entity.id
_entity.type
_entity.pdbx_description
1 polymer ?
#
loop_
_entity_poly.entity_id
_entity_poly.type
_entity_poly.pdbx_seq_one_letter_code
_entity_poly.pdbx_strand_id
1 'polypeptide(L)'
;MSIASTTSHPRRKAPLMLALVLLLIIAAFFSPTLALLLVVWLSAWRLNAWLAQSDGAAARLLVPVIFGVTVLALWQIAVRGFEISPVLLPAPSDIAVTFAASTGLLWQDFVQSVIKGAMTGYVIGCGAAFLIAIAVDRFAFLKRGLLPVGNFMAALPIIGLAPILVMWFGFDWQSKAAVVVVMLFFPMLVNTVEGLADTGAMQRDLMRTYAASYLQTLLKLRLPAALPFIFNGLNIATTLALIGAIVAEFFGSPTKGMGFRISISVGQLAMDLVWAEIVVAALAGSAFYGAIALAEKALTFWHPSQRGR
;
A
#
# COMPACT_ATOMS: atom_id res chain seq x y z
N MET A 1 -34.91 -34.38 -23.47
CA MET A 1 -34.01 -34.40 -22.30
C MET A 1 -34.28 -33.13 -21.49
N SER A 2 -34.78 -33.33 -20.28
CA SER A 2 -35.44 -32.36 -19.42
C SER A 2 -34.48 -31.34 -18.84
N ILE A 3 -34.78 -30.04 -19.09
CA ILE A 3 -34.11 -28.90 -18.42
C ILE A 3 -34.80 -28.75 -17.05
N ALA A 4 -34.10 -29.13 -15.98
CA ALA A 4 -34.55 -28.91 -14.61
C ALA A 4 -34.47 -27.42 -14.29
N SER A 5 -35.60 -26.76 -14.23
CA SER A 5 -35.79 -25.40 -13.70
C SER A 5 -35.54 -25.41 -12.19
N THR A 6 -34.43 -24.83 -11.76
CA THR A 6 -34.19 -24.57 -10.33
C THR A 6 -35.09 -23.45 -9.85
N THR A 7 -36.27 -23.82 -9.36
CA THR A 7 -37.16 -22.91 -8.64
C THR A 7 -36.53 -22.51 -7.32
N SER A 8 -36.09 -21.26 -7.21
CA SER A 8 -35.61 -20.63 -5.98
C SER A 8 -36.77 -20.58 -4.95
N HIS A 9 -36.70 -21.40 -3.89
CA HIS A 9 -37.67 -21.45 -2.81
C HIS A 9 -37.74 -20.12 -2.03
N PRO A 10 -38.87 -19.41 -2.02
CA PRO A 10 -39.07 -18.18 -1.23
C PRO A 10 -39.15 -18.43 0.30
N ARG A 11 -39.28 -19.68 0.73
CA ARG A 11 -39.48 -20.06 2.16
C ARG A 11 -38.29 -19.89 3.09
N ARG A 12 -37.04 -19.68 2.57
CA ARG A 12 -35.83 -19.52 3.42
C ARG A 12 -35.60 -18.07 3.92
N LYS A 13 -36.29 -17.06 3.38
CA LYS A 13 -36.06 -15.65 3.75
C LYS A 13 -36.76 -15.23 5.04
N ALA A 14 -37.90 -15.84 5.39
CA ALA A 14 -38.68 -15.50 6.58
C ALA A 14 -37.94 -15.79 7.91
N PRO A 15 -37.33 -16.98 8.15
CA PRO A 15 -36.60 -17.25 9.40
C PRO A 15 -35.34 -16.38 9.54
N LEU A 16 -34.69 -16.02 8.44
CA LEU A 16 -33.53 -15.14 8.46
C LEU A 16 -33.92 -13.70 8.85
N MET A 17 -35.00 -13.20 8.32
CA MET A 17 -35.54 -11.87 8.70
C MET A 17 -35.99 -11.84 10.17
N LEU A 18 -36.63 -12.89 10.65
CA LEU A 18 -37.02 -13.01 12.07
C LEU A 18 -35.80 -13.04 12.99
N ALA A 19 -34.76 -13.78 12.64
CA ALA A 19 -33.49 -13.82 13.37
C ALA A 19 -32.80 -12.46 13.41
N LEU A 20 -32.78 -11.71 12.30
CA LEU A 20 -32.22 -10.35 12.25
C LEU A 20 -33.02 -9.36 13.11
N VAL A 21 -34.35 -9.44 13.10
CA VAL A 21 -35.21 -8.60 13.93
C VAL A 21 -34.99 -8.91 15.41
N LEU A 22 -34.94 -10.20 15.79
CA LEU A 22 -34.63 -10.62 17.17
C LEU A 22 -33.25 -10.13 17.60
N LEU A 23 -32.25 -10.25 16.73
CA LEU A 23 -30.88 -9.74 17.01
C LEU A 23 -30.89 -8.23 17.26
N LEU A 24 -31.62 -7.47 16.46
CA LEU A 24 -31.77 -6.01 16.63
C LEU A 24 -32.51 -5.66 17.93
N ILE A 25 -33.55 -6.38 18.31
CA ILE A 25 -34.27 -6.19 19.57
C ILE A 25 -33.36 -6.49 20.76
N ILE A 26 -32.63 -7.58 20.72
CA ILE A 26 -31.66 -7.96 21.76
C ILE A 26 -30.55 -6.89 21.85
N ALA A 27 -30.00 -6.46 20.73
CA ALA A 27 -28.97 -5.42 20.71
C ALA A 27 -29.50 -4.09 21.28
N ALA A 28 -30.73 -3.69 20.94
CA ALA A 28 -31.36 -2.48 21.47
C ALA A 28 -31.62 -2.55 22.97
N PHE A 29 -31.90 -3.75 23.52
CA PHE A 29 -32.05 -3.96 24.95
C PHE A 29 -30.74 -3.79 25.70
N PHE A 30 -29.61 -4.23 25.13
CA PHE A 30 -28.30 -4.08 25.75
C PHE A 30 -27.71 -2.68 25.57
N SER A 31 -27.85 -2.07 24.40
CA SER A 31 -27.33 -0.73 24.11
C SER A 31 -27.95 -0.18 22.82
N PRO A 32 -28.51 1.04 22.83
CA PRO A 32 -29.01 1.70 21.63
C PRO A 32 -27.89 1.89 20.58
N THR A 33 -26.66 2.06 21.02
CA THR A 33 -25.47 2.16 20.12
C THR A 33 -25.25 0.88 19.35
N LEU A 34 -25.34 -0.31 19.99
CA LEU A 34 -25.19 -1.59 19.31
C LEU A 34 -26.29 -1.79 18.27
N ALA A 35 -27.54 -1.43 18.59
CA ALA A 35 -28.63 -1.52 17.62
C ALA A 35 -28.39 -0.61 16.42
N LEU A 36 -27.93 0.63 16.64
CA LEU A 36 -27.62 1.58 15.56
C LEU A 36 -26.50 1.07 14.68
N LEU A 37 -25.41 0.54 15.27
CA LEU A 37 -24.31 -0.07 14.53
C LEU A 37 -24.77 -1.22 13.63
N LEU A 38 -25.62 -2.10 14.15
CA LEU A 38 -26.17 -3.22 13.36
C LEU A 38 -27.08 -2.73 12.23
N VAL A 39 -27.92 -1.73 12.48
CA VAL A 39 -28.81 -1.15 11.44
C VAL A 39 -27.97 -0.54 10.33
N VAL A 40 -26.98 0.29 10.66
CA VAL A 40 -26.10 0.93 9.68
C VAL A 40 -25.33 -0.12 8.87
N TRP A 41 -24.75 -1.11 9.54
CA TRP A 41 -23.99 -2.17 8.87
C TRP A 41 -24.85 -3.02 7.95
N LEU A 42 -26.01 -3.49 8.42
CA LEU A 42 -26.94 -4.31 7.62
C LEU A 42 -27.52 -3.54 6.43
N SER A 43 -27.84 -2.25 6.62
CA SER A 43 -28.35 -1.39 5.55
C SER A 43 -27.30 -1.17 4.47
N ALA A 44 -26.08 -0.86 4.87
CA ALA A 44 -24.95 -0.67 3.96
C ALA A 44 -24.57 -1.97 3.24
N TRP A 45 -24.60 -3.11 3.94
CA TRP A 45 -24.35 -4.42 3.33
C TRP A 45 -25.40 -4.76 2.26
N ARG A 46 -26.70 -4.53 2.56
CA ARG A 46 -27.76 -4.75 1.58
C ARG A 46 -27.62 -3.84 0.37
N LEU A 47 -27.31 -2.56 0.60
CA LEU A 47 -27.11 -1.58 -0.46
C LEU A 47 -25.92 -1.99 -1.35
N ASN A 48 -24.78 -2.34 -0.76
CA ASN A 48 -23.61 -2.81 -1.50
C ASN A 48 -23.90 -4.12 -2.27
N ALA A 49 -24.57 -5.07 -1.65
CA ALA A 49 -24.96 -6.33 -2.30
C ALA A 49 -25.93 -6.11 -3.48
N TRP A 50 -26.80 -5.12 -3.38
CA TRP A 50 -27.70 -4.74 -4.48
C TRP A 50 -26.93 -4.05 -5.62
N LEU A 51 -26.07 -3.08 -5.28
CA LEU A 51 -25.24 -2.37 -6.27
C LEU A 51 -24.26 -3.30 -6.98
N ALA A 52 -23.68 -4.25 -6.26
CA ALA A 52 -22.72 -5.21 -6.83
C ALA A 52 -23.34 -6.18 -7.85
N GLN A 53 -24.67 -6.25 -7.95
CA GLN A 53 -25.35 -7.04 -8.99
C GLN A 53 -25.40 -6.32 -10.34
N SER A 54 -25.06 -5.03 -10.38
CA SER A 54 -24.99 -4.26 -11.62
C SER A 54 -23.55 -4.14 -12.12
N ASP A 55 -23.32 -4.49 -13.39
CA ASP A 55 -21.99 -4.40 -14.03
C ASP A 55 -21.61 -2.97 -14.48
N GLY A 56 -22.41 -1.97 -14.10
CA GLY A 56 -22.23 -0.59 -14.50
C GLY A 56 -20.95 0.05 -13.93
N ALA A 57 -20.33 0.96 -14.69
CA ALA A 57 -19.15 1.71 -14.24
C ALA A 57 -19.42 2.48 -12.93
N ALA A 58 -20.65 2.98 -12.75
CA ALA A 58 -21.07 3.64 -11.52
C ALA A 58 -21.06 2.69 -10.31
N ALA A 59 -21.52 1.45 -10.45
CA ALA A 59 -21.51 0.48 -9.36
C ALA A 59 -20.09 0.11 -8.93
N ARG A 60 -19.17 -0.05 -9.87
CA ARG A 60 -17.74 -0.33 -9.59
C ARG A 60 -17.08 0.76 -8.76
N LEU A 61 -17.54 2.00 -8.87
CA LEU A 61 -17.02 3.14 -8.10
C LEU A 61 -17.78 3.34 -6.78
N LEU A 62 -19.11 3.18 -6.79
CA LEU A 62 -19.96 3.42 -5.62
C LEU A 62 -19.80 2.36 -4.53
N VAL A 63 -19.63 1.09 -4.88
CA VAL A 63 -19.50 0.00 -3.91
C VAL A 63 -18.31 0.23 -2.94
N PRO A 64 -17.07 0.47 -3.39
CA PRO A 64 -15.97 0.75 -2.46
C PRO A 64 -16.14 2.07 -1.70
N VAL A 65 -16.73 3.10 -2.30
CA VAL A 65 -16.99 4.38 -1.62
C VAL A 65 -18.01 4.20 -0.49
N ILE A 66 -19.15 3.54 -0.77
CA ILE A 66 -20.18 3.26 0.26
C ILE A 66 -19.57 2.39 1.37
N PHE A 67 -18.74 1.40 1.03
CA PHE A 67 -18.07 0.57 2.03
C PHE A 67 -17.16 1.43 2.92
N GLY A 68 -16.32 2.28 2.35
CA GLY A 68 -15.42 3.17 3.09
C GLY A 68 -16.19 4.15 4.00
N VAL A 69 -17.25 4.79 3.47
CA VAL A 69 -18.11 5.67 4.27
C VAL A 69 -18.80 4.91 5.41
N THR A 70 -19.23 3.67 5.15
CA THR A 70 -19.84 2.82 6.18
C THR A 70 -18.85 2.52 7.32
N VAL A 71 -17.61 2.17 7.00
CA VAL A 71 -16.57 1.92 8.02
C VAL A 71 -16.33 3.17 8.87
N LEU A 72 -16.22 4.34 8.25
CA LEU A 72 -16.06 5.61 8.97
C LEU A 72 -17.29 5.94 9.84
N ALA A 73 -18.50 5.71 9.33
CA ALA A 73 -19.74 5.92 10.08
C ALA A 73 -19.83 4.96 11.28
N LEU A 74 -19.51 3.69 11.11
CA LEU A 74 -19.47 2.72 12.20
C LEU A 74 -18.44 3.11 13.26
N TRP A 75 -17.25 3.53 12.85
CA TRP A 75 -16.23 4.05 13.77
C TRP A 75 -16.74 5.27 14.56
N GLN A 76 -17.32 6.25 13.85
CA GLN A 76 -17.89 7.44 14.48
C GLN A 76 -18.97 7.09 15.52
N ILE A 77 -19.90 6.22 15.16
CA ILE A 77 -21.01 5.79 16.04
C ILE A 77 -20.45 5.02 17.25
N ALA A 78 -19.49 4.12 17.03
CA ALA A 78 -18.89 3.35 18.11
C ALA A 78 -18.18 4.25 19.12
N VAL A 79 -17.34 5.17 18.66
CA VAL A 79 -16.57 6.06 19.54
C VAL A 79 -17.50 6.98 20.32
N ARG A 80 -18.46 7.62 19.66
CA ARG A 80 -19.39 8.56 20.33
C ARG A 80 -20.42 7.84 21.20
N GLY A 81 -20.93 6.69 20.74
CA GLY A 81 -22.01 5.97 21.43
C GLY A 81 -21.56 5.14 22.62
N PHE A 82 -20.29 4.71 22.65
CA PHE A 82 -19.70 4.05 23.82
C PHE A 82 -18.85 5.01 24.67
N GLU A 83 -18.87 6.31 24.36
CA GLU A 83 -18.11 7.34 25.08
C GLU A 83 -16.61 7.00 25.21
N ILE A 84 -16.04 6.43 24.14
CA ILE A 84 -14.62 6.06 24.14
C ILE A 84 -13.79 7.34 24.26
N SER A 85 -12.84 7.33 25.22
CA SER A 85 -11.95 8.46 25.43
C SER A 85 -11.18 8.81 24.13
N PRO A 86 -11.14 10.09 23.71
CA PRO A 86 -10.38 10.55 22.55
C PRO A 86 -8.89 10.22 22.62
N VAL A 87 -8.36 10.04 23.84
CA VAL A 87 -6.98 9.61 24.10
C VAL A 87 -6.74 8.17 23.69
N LEU A 88 -7.77 7.31 23.72
CA LEU A 88 -7.65 5.92 23.24
C LEU A 88 -7.93 5.82 21.76
N LEU A 89 -9.04 6.41 21.32
CA LEU A 89 -9.47 6.37 19.92
C LEU A 89 -10.30 7.62 19.61
N PRO A 90 -9.77 8.60 18.85
CA PRO A 90 -10.53 9.78 18.45
C PRO A 90 -11.61 9.40 17.44
N ALA A 91 -12.70 10.16 17.43
CA ALA A 91 -13.73 9.99 16.41
C ALA A 91 -13.26 10.56 15.05
N PRO A 92 -13.69 10.01 13.91
CA PRO A 92 -13.36 10.55 12.59
C PRO A 92 -13.64 12.06 12.43
N SER A 93 -14.69 12.57 13.07
CA SER A 93 -14.98 14.01 13.09
C SER A 93 -13.90 14.84 13.78
N ASP A 94 -13.32 14.33 14.87
CA ASP A 94 -12.27 15.05 15.61
C ASP A 94 -10.97 15.05 14.81
N ILE A 95 -10.65 13.91 14.18
CA ILE A 95 -9.52 13.80 13.25
C ILE A 95 -9.66 14.79 12.09
N ALA A 96 -10.85 14.92 11.51
CA ALA A 96 -11.10 15.85 10.41
C ALA A 96 -10.92 17.32 10.84
N VAL A 97 -11.37 17.70 12.05
CA VAL A 97 -11.16 19.02 12.59
C VAL A 97 -9.68 19.30 12.82
N THR A 98 -8.95 18.38 13.46
CA THR A 98 -7.51 18.51 13.70
C THR A 98 -6.72 18.54 12.39
N PHE A 99 -7.10 17.72 11.40
CA PHE A 99 -6.50 17.75 10.07
C PHE A 99 -6.64 19.13 9.42
N ALA A 100 -7.84 19.73 9.44
CA ALA A 100 -8.09 21.04 8.87
C ALA A 100 -7.35 22.16 9.63
N ALA A 101 -7.27 22.06 10.97
CA ALA A 101 -6.58 23.04 11.80
C ALA A 101 -5.04 22.96 11.69
N SER A 102 -4.49 21.78 11.37
CA SER A 102 -3.05 21.51 11.37
C SER A 102 -2.43 21.40 9.98
N THR A 103 -3.08 21.86 8.92
CA THR A 103 -2.64 21.67 7.52
C THR A 103 -1.21 22.16 7.25
N GLY A 104 -0.80 23.28 7.85
CA GLY A 104 0.56 23.81 7.69
C GLY A 104 1.63 22.92 8.33
N LEU A 105 1.31 22.29 9.46
CA LEU A 105 2.17 21.34 10.16
C LEU A 105 2.27 20.04 9.38
N LEU A 106 1.13 19.45 9.02
CA LEU A 106 1.02 18.24 8.22
C LEU A 106 1.76 18.36 6.88
N TRP A 107 1.70 19.53 6.24
CA TRP A 107 2.45 19.78 5.00
C TRP A 107 3.96 19.80 5.22
N GLN A 108 4.46 20.40 6.31
CA GLN A 108 5.88 20.37 6.62
C GLN A 108 6.38 18.95 6.87
N ASP A 109 5.62 18.16 7.63
CA ASP A 109 5.93 16.79 7.95
C ASP A 109 5.85 15.90 6.70
N PHE A 110 4.84 16.10 5.82
CA PHE A 110 4.76 15.45 4.51
C PHE A 110 6.00 15.73 3.64
N VAL A 111 6.42 17.00 3.52
CA VAL A 111 7.60 17.35 2.72
C VAL A 111 8.86 16.67 3.27
N GLN A 112 9.03 16.63 4.58
CA GLN A 112 10.19 16.02 5.21
C GLN A 112 10.21 14.50 5.01
N SER A 113 9.11 13.81 5.33
CA SER A 113 9.04 12.36 5.31
C SER A 113 8.90 11.81 3.89
N VAL A 114 7.97 12.37 3.11
CA VAL A 114 7.61 11.81 1.80
C VAL A 114 8.56 12.32 0.72
N ILE A 115 8.69 13.66 0.56
CA ILE A 115 9.46 14.23 -0.55
C ILE A 115 10.96 14.05 -0.33
N LYS A 116 11.47 14.45 0.85
CA LYS A 116 12.90 14.41 1.11
C LYS A 116 13.38 13.01 1.52
N GLY A 117 12.65 12.33 2.41
CA GLY A 117 13.03 11.00 2.91
C GLY A 117 12.68 9.88 1.95
N ALA A 118 11.39 9.57 1.81
CA ALA A 118 10.90 8.40 1.08
C ALA A 118 11.22 8.49 -0.42
N MET A 119 10.87 9.60 -1.09
CA MET A 119 11.03 9.72 -2.55
C MET A 119 12.50 9.77 -2.96
N THR A 120 13.37 10.46 -2.21
CA THR A 120 14.80 10.47 -2.49
C THR A 120 15.40 9.08 -2.30
N GLY A 121 15.08 8.39 -1.19
CA GLY A 121 15.52 7.02 -0.97
C GLY A 121 14.99 6.04 -2.02
N TYR A 122 13.74 6.22 -2.46
CA TYR A 122 13.13 5.44 -3.53
C TYR A 122 13.89 5.59 -4.86
N VAL A 123 14.15 6.81 -5.29
CA VAL A 123 14.85 7.06 -6.57
C VAL A 123 16.28 6.50 -6.53
N ILE A 124 17.00 6.74 -5.44
CA ILE A 124 18.38 6.23 -5.29
C ILE A 124 18.37 4.70 -5.21
N GLY A 125 17.53 4.12 -4.35
CA GLY A 125 17.51 2.68 -4.10
C GLY A 125 17.01 1.88 -5.30
N CYS A 126 15.91 2.27 -5.92
CA CYS A 126 15.40 1.60 -7.13
C CYS A 126 16.35 1.79 -8.32
N GLY A 127 16.90 2.99 -8.49
CA GLY A 127 17.89 3.26 -9.55
C GLY A 127 19.16 2.42 -9.39
N ALA A 128 19.72 2.38 -8.19
CA ALA A 128 20.89 1.56 -7.89
C ALA A 128 20.60 0.06 -8.07
N ALA A 129 19.47 -0.42 -7.57
CA ALA A 129 19.05 -1.82 -7.72
C ALA A 129 18.88 -2.20 -9.20
N PHE A 130 18.26 -1.34 -10.01
CA PHE A 130 18.09 -1.54 -11.44
C PHE A 130 19.44 -1.64 -12.18
N LEU A 131 20.36 -0.72 -11.91
CA LEU A 131 21.69 -0.74 -12.53
C LEU A 131 22.49 -1.98 -12.12
N ILE A 132 22.43 -2.36 -10.85
CA ILE A 132 23.10 -3.55 -10.34
C ILE A 132 22.44 -4.81 -10.88
N ALA A 133 21.13 -4.84 -11.10
CA ALA A 133 20.43 -5.98 -11.73
C ALA A 133 20.94 -6.25 -13.14
N ILE A 134 21.21 -5.21 -13.93
CA ILE A 134 21.83 -5.35 -15.26
C ILE A 134 23.25 -5.95 -15.15
N ALA A 135 24.03 -5.52 -14.15
CA ALA A 135 25.35 -6.08 -13.92
C ALA A 135 25.27 -7.55 -13.45
N VAL A 136 24.36 -7.88 -12.55
CA VAL A 136 24.09 -9.26 -12.09
C VAL A 136 23.65 -10.16 -13.24
N ASP A 137 22.87 -9.65 -14.16
CA ASP A 137 22.45 -10.35 -15.35
C ASP A 137 23.63 -10.66 -16.29
N ARG A 138 24.56 -9.72 -16.43
CA ARG A 138 25.73 -9.86 -17.29
C ARG A 138 26.79 -10.80 -16.71
N PHE A 139 27.00 -10.79 -15.38
CA PHE A 139 28.10 -11.48 -14.71
C PHE A 139 27.57 -12.57 -13.78
N ALA A 140 27.76 -13.85 -14.17
CA ALA A 140 27.31 -15.02 -13.40
C ALA A 140 27.87 -15.06 -11.97
N PHE A 141 29.07 -14.49 -11.73
CA PHE A 141 29.67 -14.36 -10.40
C PHE A 141 28.80 -13.48 -9.48
N LEU A 142 28.36 -12.32 -9.97
CA LEU A 142 27.50 -11.42 -9.19
C LEU A 142 26.16 -12.07 -8.87
N LYS A 143 25.58 -12.81 -9.82
CA LYS A 143 24.34 -13.54 -9.60
C LYS A 143 24.45 -14.55 -8.47
N ARG A 144 25.52 -15.33 -8.45
CA ARG A 144 25.77 -16.36 -7.42
C ARG A 144 26.08 -15.76 -6.05
N GLY A 145 26.72 -14.59 -6.00
CA GLY A 145 27.08 -13.93 -4.75
C GLY A 145 25.98 -13.05 -4.17
N LEU A 146 25.37 -12.21 -5.01
CA LEU A 146 24.49 -11.13 -4.53
C LEU A 146 23.07 -11.60 -4.19
N LEU A 147 22.50 -12.59 -4.90
CA LEU A 147 21.16 -13.07 -4.61
C LEU A 147 21.04 -13.75 -3.22
N PRO A 148 21.96 -14.62 -2.78
CA PRO A 148 21.93 -15.14 -1.41
C PRO A 148 22.05 -14.05 -0.35
N VAL A 149 22.92 -13.03 -0.58
CA VAL A 149 23.04 -11.87 0.31
C VAL A 149 21.72 -11.10 0.37
N GLY A 150 21.02 -10.96 -0.78
CA GLY A 150 19.72 -10.33 -0.84
C GLY A 150 18.68 -10.99 0.05
N ASN A 151 18.62 -12.30 0.04
CA ASN A 151 17.70 -13.07 0.90
C ASN A 151 18.03 -12.87 2.38
N PHE A 152 19.32 -12.83 2.74
CA PHE A 152 19.74 -12.54 4.10
C PHE A 152 19.37 -11.11 4.53
N MET A 153 19.64 -10.12 3.68
CA MET A 153 19.31 -8.71 3.95
C MET A 153 17.81 -8.46 4.08
N ALA A 154 16.98 -9.18 3.30
CA ALA A 154 15.53 -9.08 3.41
C ALA A 154 14.98 -9.62 4.76
N ALA A 155 15.73 -10.49 5.44
CA ALA A 155 15.39 -11.00 6.76
C ALA A 155 15.85 -10.10 7.91
N LEU A 156 16.69 -9.07 7.65
CA LEU A 156 17.16 -8.18 8.70
C LEU A 156 16.04 -7.27 9.22
N PRO A 157 15.86 -7.18 10.55
CA PRO A 157 14.88 -6.28 11.12
C PRO A 157 15.31 -4.82 10.94
N ILE A 158 14.63 -4.09 10.07
CA ILE A 158 14.96 -2.69 9.75
C ILE A 158 14.96 -1.79 10.99
N ILE A 159 14.11 -2.10 11.98
CA ILE A 159 14.04 -1.37 13.25
C ILE A 159 15.40 -1.37 13.97
N GLY A 160 16.16 -2.46 13.85
CA GLY A 160 17.50 -2.54 14.43
C GLY A 160 18.57 -1.77 13.65
N LEU A 161 18.40 -1.61 12.33
CA LEU A 161 19.35 -0.90 11.47
C LEU A 161 19.10 0.62 11.45
N ALA A 162 17.86 1.06 11.64
CA ALA A 162 17.51 2.47 11.55
C ALA A 162 18.33 3.38 12.49
N PRO A 163 18.55 3.05 13.79
CA PRO A 163 19.39 3.87 14.67
C PRO A 163 20.83 4.00 14.17
N ILE A 164 21.40 2.91 13.61
CA ILE A 164 22.76 2.91 13.10
C ILE A 164 22.90 3.85 11.90
N LEU A 165 21.93 3.78 10.98
CA LEU A 165 21.92 4.66 9.81
C LEU A 165 21.68 6.12 10.19
N VAL A 166 20.88 6.38 11.24
CA VAL A 166 20.72 7.74 11.79
C VAL A 166 22.04 8.24 12.39
N MET A 167 22.79 7.40 13.08
CA MET A 167 24.11 7.78 13.61
C MET A 167 25.13 8.09 12.50
N TRP A 168 25.09 7.36 11.38
CA TRP A 168 26.05 7.55 10.28
C TRP A 168 25.70 8.74 9.39
N PHE A 169 24.43 8.95 9.09
CA PHE A 169 23.96 9.95 8.13
C PHE A 169 23.31 11.19 8.77
N GLY A 170 23.24 11.22 10.11
CA GLY A 170 22.66 12.34 10.85
C GLY A 170 21.13 12.30 10.97
N PHE A 171 20.59 13.30 11.64
CA PHE A 171 19.16 13.35 12.01
C PHE A 171 18.24 13.90 10.92
N ASP A 172 18.76 14.43 9.82
CA ASP A 172 17.95 15.00 8.74
C ASP A 172 17.50 13.93 7.73
N TRP A 173 17.01 14.32 6.59
CA TRP A 173 16.42 13.44 5.55
C TRP A 173 17.38 12.37 5.01
N GLN A 174 18.71 12.59 5.06
CA GLN A 174 19.72 11.67 4.51
C GLN A 174 19.66 10.28 5.17
N SER A 175 19.50 10.23 6.47
CA SER A 175 19.38 8.96 7.20
C SER A 175 18.08 8.22 6.84
N LYS A 176 16.97 8.96 6.65
CA LYS A 176 15.68 8.39 6.22
C LYS A 176 15.81 7.81 4.82
N ALA A 177 16.40 8.56 3.90
CA ALA A 177 16.71 8.07 2.56
C ALA A 177 17.60 6.82 2.58
N ALA A 178 18.62 6.77 3.44
CA ALA A 178 19.50 5.60 3.58
C ALA A 178 18.72 4.36 4.07
N VAL A 179 17.85 4.51 5.08
CA VAL A 179 16.97 3.43 5.55
C VAL A 179 16.07 2.93 4.42
N VAL A 180 15.47 3.85 3.68
CA VAL A 180 14.62 3.51 2.52
C VAL A 180 15.43 2.75 1.47
N VAL A 181 16.62 3.22 1.10
CA VAL A 181 17.49 2.52 0.14
C VAL A 181 17.74 1.08 0.57
N VAL A 182 18.12 0.86 1.83
CA VAL A 182 18.39 -0.50 2.35
C VAL A 182 17.16 -1.38 2.27
N MET A 183 15.96 -0.85 2.59
CA MET A 183 14.72 -1.61 2.58
C MET A 183 14.28 -2.08 1.19
N LEU A 184 14.41 -1.21 0.19
CA LEU A 184 13.82 -1.48 -1.12
C LEU A 184 14.81 -2.02 -2.15
N PHE A 185 16.13 -1.87 -1.90
CA PHE A 185 17.18 -2.26 -2.84
C PHE A 185 17.05 -3.74 -3.27
N PHE A 186 17.02 -4.66 -2.30
CA PHE A 186 16.97 -6.09 -2.63
C PHE A 186 15.65 -6.56 -3.24
N PRO A 187 14.46 -6.17 -2.72
CA PRO A 187 13.21 -6.47 -3.41
C PRO A 187 13.18 -5.99 -4.87
N MET A 188 13.67 -4.78 -5.13
CA MET A 188 13.76 -4.24 -6.49
C MET A 188 14.79 -4.98 -7.35
N LEU A 189 15.95 -5.31 -6.79
CA LEU A 189 17.01 -6.08 -7.45
C LEU A 189 16.50 -7.45 -7.90
N VAL A 190 15.88 -8.21 -6.99
CA VAL A 190 15.38 -9.56 -7.27
C VAL A 190 14.31 -9.52 -8.35
N ASN A 191 13.31 -8.67 -8.23
CA ASN A 191 12.26 -8.51 -9.24
C ASN A 191 12.85 -8.16 -10.63
N THR A 192 13.83 -7.26 -10.68
CA THR A 192 14.47 -6.88 -11.95
C THR A 192 15.27 -8.04 -12.57
N VAL A 193 16.04 -8.77 -11.76
CA VAL A 193 16.85 -9.92 -12.24
C VAL A 193 15.93 -11.05 -12.73
N GLU A 194 14.84 -11.35 -12.02
CA GLU A 194 13.85 -12.33 -12.44
C GLU A 194 13.20 -11.91 -13.75
N GLY A 195 12.77 -10.66 -13.87
CA GLY A 195 12.20 -10.13 -15.10
C GLY A 195 13.16 -10.21 -16.31
N LEU A 196 14.45 -9.88 -16.11
CA LEU A 196 15.45 -10.01 -17.16
C LEU A 196 15.70 -11.48 -17.58
N ALA A 197 15.42 -12.44 -16.69
CA ALA A 197 15.55 -13.87 -16.98
C ALA A 197 14.31 -14.48 -17.63
N ASP A 198 13.16 -13.83 -17.60
CA ASP A 198 11.85 -14.35 -18.05
C ASP A 198 11.66 -14.45 -19.56
N THR A 199 12.70 -14.21 -20.35
CA THR A 199 12.64 -14.40 -21.81
C THR A 199 12.72 -15.86 -22.20
N GLY A 200 11.86 -16.29 -23.16
CA GLY A 200 11.84 -17.66 -23.66
C GLY A 200 13.15 -18.07 -24.35
N ALA A 201 13.51 -19.36 -24.29
CA ALA A 201 14.70 -19.90 -24.93
C ALA A 201 14.70 -19.62 -26.44
N MET A 202 13.57 -19.87 -27.12
CA MET A 202 13.39 -19.61 -28.56
C MET A 202 13.65 -18.14 -28.93
N GLN A 203 13.19 -17.20 -28.12
CA GLN A 203 13.43 -15.77 -28.35
C GLN A 203 14.92 -15.42 -28.23
N ARG A 204 15.62 -15.99 -27.25
CA ARG A 204 17.07 -15.80 -27.09
C ARG A 204 17.86 -16.42 -28.22
N ASP A 205 17.46 -17.60 -28.70
CA ASP A 205 18.10 -18.26 -29.81
C ASP A 205 17.89 -17.50 -31.14
N LEU A 206 16.71 -16.90 -31.34
CA LEU A 206 16.45 -16.00 -32.43
C LEU A 206 17.44 -14.82 -32.44
N MET A 207 17.63 -14.16 -31.28
CA MET A 207 18.60 -13.06 -31.18
C MET A 207 20.03 -13.51 -31.48
N ARG A 208 20.41 -14.74 -31.11
CA ARG A 208 21.72 -15.34 -31.46
C ARG A 208 21.85 -15.59 -32.95
N THR A 209 20.79 -16.09 -33.58
CA THR A 209 20.76 -16.33 -35.05
C THR A 209 21.00 -15.01 -35.81
N TYR A 210 20.47 -13.90 -35.31
CA TYR A 210 20.74 -12.57 -35.88
C TYR A 210 22.07 -11.94 -35.40
N ALA A 211 22.95 -12.70 -34.75
CA ALA A 211 24.22 -12.23 -34.18
C ALA A 211 24.07 -10.95 -33.33
N ALA A 212 22.92 -10.80 -32.65
CA ALA A 212 22.65 -9.64 -31.83
C ALA A 212 23.62 -9.55 -30.65
N SER A 213 24.19 -8.37 -30.43
CA SER A 213 25.06 -8.11 -29.26
C SER A 213 24.27 -8.19 -27.95
N TYR A 214 25.00 -8.27 -26.81
CA TYR A 214 24.39 -8.25 -25.47
C TYR A 214 23.46 -7.03 -25.27
N LEU A 215 23.91 -5.83 -25.62
CA LEU A 215 23.12 -4.61 -25.49
C LEU A 215 21.89 -4.62 -26.39
N GLN A 216 22.00 -5.12 -27.61
CA GLN A 216 20.86 -5.25 -28.51
C GLN A 216 19.81 -6.24 -27.95
N THR A 217 20.26 -7.37 -27.41
CA THR A 217 19.40 -8.36 -26.76
C THR A 217 18.77 -7.79 -25.49
N LEU A 218 19.54 -7.06 -24.67
CA LEU A 218 19.04 -6.42 -23.46
C LEU A 218 17.94 -5.40 -23.79
N LEU A 219 18.21 -4.45 -24.68
CA LEU A 219 17.30 -3.33 -24.94
C LEU A 219 16.09 -3.72 -25.79
N LYS A 220 16.24 -4.65 -26.76
CA LYS A 220 15.17 -5.00 -27.70
C LYS A 220 14.32 -6.18 -27.26
N LEU A 221 14.82 -7.07 -26.39
CA LEU A 221 14.11 -8.27 -25.97
C LEU A 221 13.92 -8.30 -24.45
N ARG A 222 15.01 -8.31 -23.69
CA ARG A 222 14.96 -8.64 -22.26
C ARG A 222 14.38 -7.53 -21.41
N LEU A 223 14.74 -6.27 -21.66
CA LEU A 223 14.22 -5.13 -20.90
C LEU A 223 12.71 -4.93 -21.15
N PRO A 224 12.19 -4.96 -22.39
CA PRO A 224 10.74 -4.95 -22.61
C PRO A 224 10.00 -6.11 -21.94
N ALA A 225 10.55 -7.33 -21.97
CA ALA A 225 9.96 -8.48 -21.29
C ALA A 225 10.00 -8.34 -19.77
N ALA A 226 11.03 -7.69 -19.20
CA ALA A 226 11.19 -7.47 -17.78
C ALA A 226 10.30 -6.35 -17.20
N LEU A 227 9.71 -5.48 -18.03
CA LEU A 227 8.95 -4.32 -17.55
C LEU A 227 7.87 -4.66 -16.52
N PRO A 228 7.03 -5.71 -16.69
CA PRO A 228 6.03 -6.05 -15.65
C PRO A 228 6.65 -6.40 -14.32
N PHE A 229 7.78 -7.10 -14.29
CA PHE A 229 8.52 -7.43 -13.07
C PHE A 229 9.15 -6.19 -12.44
N ILE A 230 9.71 -5.31 -13.25
CA ILE A 230 10.29 -4.03 -12.80
C ILE A 230 9.19 -3.19 -12.14
N PHE A 231 8.02 -3.06 -12.77
CA PHE A 231 6.90 -2.32 -12.18
C PHE A 231 6.34 -2.99 -10.93
N ASN A 232 6.31 -4.33 -10.86
CA ASN A 232 5.99 -5.04 -9.63
C ASN A 232 6.96 -4.67 -8.50
N GLY A 233 8.26 -4.67 -8.78
CA GLY A 233 9.28 -4.21 -7.83
C GLY A 233 9.11 -2.75 -7.42
N LEU A 234 8.82 -1.85 -8.37
CA LEU A 234 8.54 -0.45 -8.10
C LEU A 234 7.29 -0.25 -7.23
N ASN A 235 6.21 -1.00 -7.47
CA ASN A 235 4.99 -0.96 -6.67
C ASN A 235 5.24 -1.41 -5.23
N ILE A 236 5.97 -2.50 -5.02
CA ILE A 236 6.38 -2.94 -3.67
C ILE A 236 7.24 -1.86 -3.00
N ALA A 237 8.18 -1.29 -3.74
CA ALA A 237 9.09 -0.26 -3.25
C ALA A 237 8.37 1.02 -2.80
N THR A 238 7.22 1.40 -3.38
CA THR A 238 6.45 2.59 -2.93
C THR A 238 6.02 2.48 -1.48
N THR A 239 5.48 1.32 -1.10
CA THR A 239 5.02 1.07 0.28
C THR A 239 6.21 0.99 1.25
N LEU A 240 7.26 0.26 0.86
CA LEU A 240 8.47 0.12 1.67
C LEU A 240 9.18 1.47 1.89
N ALA A 241 9.17 2.35 0.88
CA ALA A 241 9.79 3.68 0.99
C ALA A 241 9.11 4.53 2.06
N LEU A 242 7.78 4.55 2.08
CA LEU A 242 7.02 5.33 3.05
C LEU A 242 7.19 4.76 4.47
N ILE A 243 7.04 3.45 4.63
CA ILE A 243 7.27 2.76 5.91
C ILE A 243 8.69 3.03 6.41
N GLY A 244 9.70 2.87 5.56
CA GLY A 244 11.10 3.06 5.93
C GLY A 244 11.41 4.48 6.39
N ALA A 245 10.89 5.50 5.70
CA ALA A 245 11.07 6.88 6.09
C ALA A 245 10.43 7.18 7.44
N ILE A 246 9.15 6.80 7.64
CA ILE A 246 8.41 7.02 8.89
C ILE A 246 9.08 6.28 10.05
N VAL A 247 9.48 5.02 9.88
CA VAL A 247 10.15 4.23 10.92
C VAL A 247 11.51 4.83 11.30
N ALA A 248 12.28 5.30 10.30
CA ALA A 248 13.56 5.94 10.58
C ALA A 248 13.42 7.23 11.41
N GLU A 249 12.31 7.95 11.24
CA GLU A 249 12.04 9.19 11.99
C GLU A 249 11.75 8.95 13.47
N PHE A 250 11.27 7.76 13.86
CA PHE A 250 11.09 7.40 15.28
C PHE A 250 12.42 7.38 16.04
N PHE A 251 13.53 7.09 15.36
CA PHE A 251 14.86 6.99 15.99
C PHE A 251 15.66 8.29 15.94
N GLY A 252 15.19 9.28 15.22
CA GLY A 252 15.84 10.57 15.18
C GLY A 252 15.33 11.42 14.01
N SER A 253 14.83 12.58 14.35
CA SER A 253 14.43 13.60 13.40
C SER A 253 14.68 14.97 14.02
N PRO A 254 14.99 16.01 13.21
CA PRO A 254 15.38 17.30 13.78
C PRO A 254 14.24 17.98 14.54
N THR A 255 13.02 17.97 14.05
CA THR A 255 11.78 18.51 14.68
C THR A 255 10.59 18.39 13.74
N LYS A 256 10.78 17.78 12.57
CA LYS A 256 9.78 17.70 11.49
C LYS A 256 9.78 16.28 10.94
N GLY A 257 8.64 15.86 10.46
CA GLY A 257 8.44 14.55 9.85
C GLY A 257 7.30 13.81 10.51
N MET A 258 6.61 13.01 9.70
CA MET A 258 5.39 12.31 10.09
C MET A 258 5.65 11.32 11.24
N GLY A 259 6.74 10.52 11.15
CA GLY A 259 7.12 9.58 12.21
C GLY A 259 7.50 10.28 13.51
N PHE A 260 8.27 11.36 13.43
CA PHE A 260 8.61 12.20 14.57
C PHE A 260 7.34 12.80 15.22
N ARG A 261 6.43 13.34 14.40
CA ARG A 261 5.17 13.90 14.89
C ARG A 261 4.32 12.86 15.59
N ILE A 262 4.14 11.71 14.97
CA ILE A 262 3.42 10.57 15.56
C ILE A 262 4.01 10.20 16.92
N SER A 263 5.33 10.05 17.02
CA SER A 263 6.00 9.67 18.27
C SER A 263 5.76 10.68 19.41
N ILE A 264 5.91 11.97 19.10
CA ILE A 264 5.68 13.03 20.10
C ILE A 264 4.21 13.12 20.49
N SER A 265 3.29 13.08 19.51
CA SER A 265 1.86 13.21 19.75
C SER A 265 1.30 12.05 20.58
N VAL A 266 1.83 10.82 20.37
CA VAL A 266 1.52 9.69 21.26
C VAL A 266 1.95 9.98 22.70
N GLY A 267 3.16 10.51 22.90
CA GLY A 267 3.65 10.90 24.24
C GLY A 267 2.84 12.03 24.90
N GLN A 268 2.22 12.89 24.09
CA GLN A 268 1.35 13.99 24.53
C GLN A 268 -0.13 13.60 24.64
N LEU A 269 -0.48 12.35 24.29
CA LEU A 269 -1.85 11.84 24.25
C LEU A 269 -2.75 12.57 23.22
N ALA A 270 -2.16 13.23 22.23
CA ALA A 270 -2.84 13.94 21.13
C ALA A 270 -3.11 12.96 19.97
N MET A 271 -3.99 11.97 20.21
CA MET A 271 -4.26 10.90 19.25
C MET A 271 -4.96 11.38 17.99
N ASP A 272 -5.69 12.47 18.03
CA ASP A 272 -6.31 13.12 16.88
C ASP A 272 -5.26 13.59 15.85
N LEU A 273 -4.12 14.15 16.33
CA LEU A 273 -3.00 14.52 15.45
C LEU A 273 -2.25 13.30 14.92
N VAL A 274 -2.09 12.24 15.74
CA VAL A 274 -1.52 10.96 15.27
C VAL A 274 -2.31 10.40 14.10
N TRP A 275 -3.64 10.36 14.22
CA TRP A 275 -4.50 9.88 13.14
C TRP A 275 -4.52 10.82 11.93
N ALA A 276 -4.41 12.12 12.13
CA ALA A 276 -4.28 13.08 11.03
C ALA A 276 -2.99 12.81 10.20
N GLU A 277 -1.87 12.54 10.86
CA GLU A 277 -0.62 12.14 10.18
C GLU A 277 -0.76 10.79 9.44
N ILE A 278 -1.44 9.81 10.05
CA ILE A 278 -1.72 8.52 9.40
C ILE A 278 -2.58 8.72 8.14
N VAL A 279 -3.56 9.61 8.17
CA VAL A 279 -4.37 9.96 6.98
C VAL A 279 -3.49 10.56 5.88
N VAL A 280 -2.59 11.51 6.22
CA VAL A 280 -1.64 12.07 5.25
C VAL A 280 -0.74 10.98 4.66
N ALA A 281 -0.22 10.07 5.51
CA ALA A 281 0.60 8.94 5.06
C ALA A 281 -0.16 8.02 4.10
N ALA A 282 -1.41 7.69 4.43
CA ALA A 282 -2.25 6.83 3.60
C ALA A 282 -2.57 7.49 2.24
N LEU A 283 -2.87 8.78 2.23
CA LEU A 283 -3.10 9.54 1.00
C LEU A 283 -1.82 9.62 0.14
N ALA A 284 -0.69 9.92 0.76
CA ALA A 284 0.61 9.97 0.10
C ALA A 284 0.99 8.62 -0.51
N GLY A 285 0.89 7.53 0.26
CA GLY A 285 1.17 6.18 -0.20
C GLY A 285 0.26 5.73 -1.33
N SER A 286 -1.05 6.02 -1.22
CA SER A 286 -2.04 5.71 -2.26
C SER A 286 -1.78 6.48 -3.55
N ALA A 287 -1.44 7.77 -3.44
CA ALA A 287 -1.11 8.61 -4.60
C ALA A 287 0.19 8.14 -5.26
N PHE A 288 1.20 7.81 -4.48
CA PHE A 288 2.48 7.32 -4.99
C PHE A 288 2.31 5.97 -5.70
N TYR A 289 1.64 4.99 -5.04
CA TYR A 289 1.33 3.70 -5.65
C TYR A 289 0.50 3.87 -6.93
N GLY A 290 -0.53 4.71 -6.89
CA GLY A 290 -1.38 5.01 -8.05
C GLY A 290 -0.61 5.62 -9.21
N ALA A 291 0.35 6.52 -8.95
CA ALA A 291 1.21 7.09 -9.99
C ALA A 291 2.08 6.03 -10.66
N ILE A 292 2.69 5.11 -9.89
CA ILE A 292 3.49 4.01 -10.45
C ILE A 292 2.60 3.02 -11.22
N ALA A 293 1.41 2.68 -10.71
CA ALA A 293 0.46 1.79 -11.39
C ALA A 293 -0.06 2.38 -12.71
N LEU A 294 -0.27 3.69 -12.76
CA LEU A 294 -0.63 4.39 -14.01
C LEU A 294 0.53 4.36 -15.01
N ALA A 295 1.77 4.59 -14.56
CA ALA A 295 2.96 4.47 -15.40
C ALA A 295 3.14 3.04 -15.91
N GLU A 296 2.93 2.01 -15.06
CA GLU A 296 2.91 0.60 -15.46
C GLU A 296 1.92 0.38 -16.60
N LYS A 297 0.66 0.77 -16.40
CA LYS A 297 -0.39 0.58 -17.42
C LYS A 297 -0.05 1.27 -18.74
N ALA A 298 0.57 2.44 -18.71
CA ALA A 298 0.97 3.17 -19.91
C ALA A 298 2.16 2.51 -20.63
N LEU A 299 3.11 1.92 -19.88
CA LEU A 299 4.35 1.38 -20.43
C LEU A 299 4.31 -0.13 -20.69
N THR A 300 3.28 -0.85 -20.21
CA THR A 300 3.12 -2.30 -20.40
C THR A 300 1.81 -2.69 -21.08
N PHE A 301 1.21 -1.77 -21.85
CA PHE A 301 -0.11 -1.97 -22.49
C PHE A 301 -0.17 -3.20 -23.42
N TRP A 302 0.96 -3.66 -23.96
CA TRP A 302 1.04 -4.84 -24.82
C TRP A 302 1.04 -6.18 -24.06
N HIS A 303 1.32 -6.17 -22.76
CA HIS A 303 1.50 -7.39 -21.99
C HIS A 303 0.14 -8.07 -21.69
N PRO A 304 0.04 -9.42 -21.79
CA PRO A 304 -1.21 -10.15 -21.56
C PRO A 304 -1.86 -9.88 -20.19
N SER A 305 -1.08 -9.61 -19.15
CA SER A 305 -1.59 -9.27 -17.81
C SER A 305 -2.47 -8.01 -17.77
N GLN A 306 -2.38 -7.13 -18.77
CA GLN A 306 -3.15 -5.90 -18.86
C GLN A 306 -4.42 -6.03 -19.74
N ARG A 307 -4.54 -7.13 -20.51
CA ARG A 307 -5.68 -7.33 -21.44
C ARG A 307 -6.94 -7.89 -20.78
N GLY A 308 -6.88 -8.29 -19.51
CA GLY A 308 -7.98 -8.91 -18.78
C GLY A 308 -8.60 -8.04 -17.67
N ARG A 309 -8.30 -6.74 -17.63
CA ARG A 309 -8.87 -5.82 -16.64
C ARG A 309 -9.75 -4.77 -17.27
#